data_245b85d8e9ae3efb9a15851a48928fa6
#
_entry.id   245b85d8e9ae3efb9a15851a48928fa6
#
_cell.length_a   1.000
_cell.length_b   1.000
_cell.length_c   1.000
_cell.angle_alpha   90.00
_cell.angle_beta   90.00
_cell.angle_gamma   90.00
#
_symmetry.space_group_name_H-M   'P 1'
#
loop_
_entity.id
_entity.type
_entity.pdbx_description
1 polymer ?
#
loop_
_entity_poly.entity_id
_entity_poly.type
_entity_poly.pdbx_seq_one_letter_code
_entity_poly.pdbx_strand_id
1 'polypeptide(L)'
;LKALEPEEWHNEQEKLRQLMPYKLPAKLVEYLKTGPLRLEFPDQEWVKWAELYSFMDVQEMTWKRKKLLSLMVQMDNYSDYLLLWSPRDKKLWYLDIEHEEFHPLAKWDDFIADPGRYLNGMIEGEFEE
;
A
#
# COMPACT_ATOMS: atom_id res chain seq x y z
N LEU A 1 -14.15 -3.74 -21.35
CA LEU A 1 -13.29 -4.55 -20.51
C LEU A 1 -12.62 -5.64 -21.35
N LYS A 2 -11.33 -5.69 -21.26
CA LYS A 2 -10.56 -6.70 -21.95
C LYS A 2 -10.67 -8.02 -21.16
N ALA A 3 -11.04 -9.09 -21.85
CA ALA A 3 -11.09 -10.41 -21.25
C ALA A 3 -9.65 -10.87 -20.96
N LEU A 4 -9.45 -11.47 -19.78
CA LEU A 4 -8.14 -12.04 -19.43
C LEU A 4 -7.91 -13.32 -20.21
N GLU A 5 -6.65 -13.55 -20.58
CA GLU A 5 -6.26 -14.84 -21.09
C GLU A 5 -6.42 -15.90 -20.00
N PRO A 6 -6.70 -17.17 -20.34
CA PRO A 6 -6.90 -18.21 -19.33
C PRO A 6 -5.77 -18.29 -18.31
N GLU A 7 -4.53 -18.12 -18.75
CA GLU A 7 -3.37 -18.15 -17.87
C GLU A 7 -3.37 -16.97 -16.90
N GLU A 8 -3.67 -15.76 -17.38
CA GLU A 8 -3.76 -14.57 -16.55
C GLU A 8 -4.87 -14.70 -15.51
N TRP A 9 -6.02 -15.25 -15.94
CA TRP A 9 -7.14 -15.47 -15.03
C TRP A 9 -6.76 -16.45 -13.93
N HIS A 10 -6.08 -17.55 -14.28
CA HIS A 10 -5.63 -18.53 -13.32
C HIS A 10 -4.67 -17.90 -12.30
N ASN A 11 -3.71 -17.11 -12.77
CA ASN A 11 -2.75 -16.44 -11.91
C ASN A 11 -3.43 -15.45 -10.97
N GLU A 12 -4.44 -14.74 -11.45
CA GLU A 12 -5.21 -13.81 -10.62
C GLU A 12 -5.96 -14.57 -9.52
N GLN A 13 -6.57 -15.71 -9.84
CA GLN A 13 -7.27 -16.51 -8.84
C GLN A 13 -6.31 -17.06 -7.79
N GLU A 14 -5.12 -17.46 -8.19
CA GLU A 14 -4.09 -17.90 -7.25
C GLU A 14 -3.67 -16.77 -6.32
N LYS A 15 -3.50 -15.56 -6.87
CA LYS A 15 -3.16 -14.39 -6.07
C LYS A 15 -4.26 -14.05 -5.08
N LEU A 16 -5.51 -14.08 -5.51
CA LEU A 16 -6.65 -13.86 -4.61
C LEU A 16 -6.66 -14.86 -3.47
N ARG A 17 -6.40 -16.13 -3.76
CA ARG A 17 -6.33 -17.17 -2.75
C ARG A 17 -5.19 -16.92 -1.77
N GLN A 18 -4.02 -16.55 -2.28
CA GLN A 18 -2.84 -16.25 -1.48
C GLN A 18 -3.10 -15.10 -0.51
N LEU A 19 -3.81 -14.08 -0.97
CA LEU A 19 -4.06 -12.87 -0.18
C LEU A 19 -5.34 -12.91 0.65
N MET A 20 -6.12 -14.00 0.55
CA MET A 20 -7.37 -14.13 1.30
C MET A 20 -7.20 -13.91 2.82
N PRO A 21 -6.16 -14.45 3.48
CA PRO A 21 -5.98 -14.23 4.92
C PRO A 21 -5.76 -12.78 5.31
N TYR A 22 -5.38 -11.93 4.37
CA TYR A 22 -5.13 -10.50 4.65
C TYR A 22 -6.40 -9.65 4.65
N LYS A 23 -7.52 -10.23 4.19
CA LYS A 23 -8.83 -9.57 4.25
C LYS A 23 -8.85 -8.19 3.62
N LEU A 24 -8.27 -8.06 2.43
CA LEU A 24 -8.26 -6.80 1.71
C LEU A 24 -9.67 -6.35 1.35
N PRO A 25 -10.00 -5.06 1.54
CA PRO A 25 -11.28 -4.53 1.07
C PRO A 25 -11.42 -4.67 -0.44
N ALA A 26 -12.62 -4.93 -0.92
CA ALA A 26 -12.86 -5.05 -2.37
C ALA A 26 -12.43 -3.79 -3.12
N LYS A 27 -12.67 -2.61 -2.54
CA LYS A 27 -12.28 -1.33 -3.17
C LYS A 27 -10.77 -1.23 -3.34
N LEU A 28 -10.00 -1.71 -2.37
CA LEU A 28 -8.54 -1.70 -2.46
C LEU A 28 -8.08 -2.65 -3.57
N VAL A 29 -8.65 -3.85 -3.62
CA VAL A 29 -8.30 -4.83 -4.66
C VAL A 29 -8.61 -4.25 -6.05
N GLU A 30 -9.79 -3.66 -6.23
CA GLU A 30 -10.18 -3.05 -7.51
C GLU A 30 -9.21 -1.93 -7.90
N TYR A 31 -8.84 -1.09 -6.94
CA TYR A 31 -7.90 0.00 -7.19
C TYR A 31 -6.55 -0.53 -7.67
N LEU A 32 -6.02 -1.54 -6.99
CA LEU A 32 -4.72 -2.11 -7.37
C LEU A 32 -4.77 -2.80 -8.73
N LYS A 33 -5.94 -3.26 -9.16
CA LYS A 33 -6.11 -3.87 -10.49
C LYS A 33 -6.28 -2.85 -11.60
N THR A 34 -6.95 -1.74 -11.34
CA THR A 34 -7.41 -0.85 -12.41
C THR A 34 -7.09 0.62 -12.18
N GLY A 35 -6.74 1.01 -10.99
CA GLY A 35 -6.48 2.42 -10.67
C GLY A 35 -5.15 2.90 -11.20
N PRO A 36 -4.92 4.23 -11.18
CA PRO A 36 -3.60 4.74 -11.47
C PRO A 36 -2.69 4.34 -10.33
N LEU A 37 -1.66 3.54 -10.64
CA LEU A 37 -0.73 3.06 -9.62
C LEU A 37 0.34 4.08 -9.27
N ARG A 38 0.61 5.02 -10.18
CA ARG A 38 1.47 6.15 -9.90
C ARG A 38 0.60 7.32 -9.47
N LEU A 39 0.86 7.82 -8.28
CA LEU A 39 0.13 8.94 -7.69
C LEU A 39 1.03 10.17 -7.71
N GLU A 40 0.47 11.32 -8.04
CA GLU A 40 1.24 12.56 -8.11
C GLU A 40 0.57 13.65 -7.30
N PHE A 41 1.35 14.37 -6.51
CA PHE A 41 0.88 15.45 -5.66
C PHE A 41 1.91 16.58 -5.69
N PRO A 42 1.97 17.30 -6.83
CA PRO A 42 3.03 18.28 -7.07
C PRO A 42 3.02 19.45 -6.09
N ASP A 43 1.89 19.71 -5.44
CA ASP A 43 1.76 20.83 -4.51
C ASP A 43 2.24 20.49 -3.09
N GLN A 44 2.58 19.24 -2.83
CA GLN A 44 3.11 18.84 -1.53
C GLN A 44 4.58 19.22 -1.40
N GLU A 45 5.04 19.38 -0.16
CA GLU A 45 6.40 19.84 0.11
C GLU A 45 7.46 18.77 0.00
N TRP A 46 7.18 17.59 0.55
CA TRP A 46 8.18 16.52 0.69
C TRP A 46 8.02 15.43 -0.35
N VAL A 47 6.91 14.72 -0.29
CA VAL A 47 6.63 13.62 -1.20
C VAL A 47 5.74 14.12 -2.32
N LYS A 48 6.27 14.16 -3.54
CA LYS A 48 5.55 14.69 -4.70
C LYS A 48 4.99 13.61 -5.60
N TRP A 49 5.36 12.36 -5.35
CA TRP A 49 4.81 11.23 -6.08
C TRP A 49 5.04 9.94 -5.31
N ALA A 50 4.25 8.92 -5.61
CA ALA A 50 4.43 7.59 -5.08
C ALA A 50 3.91 6.57 -6.10
N GLU A 51 4.45 5.36 -6.06
CA GLU A 51 4.00 4.29 -6.94
C GLU A 51 3.60 3.09 -6.10
N LEU A 52 2.41 2.58 -6.36
CA LEU A 52 1.89 1.40 -5.69
C LEU A 52 2.12 0.16 -6.54
N TYR A 53 2.21 -1.00 -5.89
CA TYR A 53 2.27 -2.26 -6.61
C TYR A 53 0.92 -2.53 -7.28
N SER A 54 0.95 -3.16 -8.46
CA SER A 54 -0.26 -3.74 -9.02
C SER A 54 -0.70 -4.90 -8.13
N PHE A 55 -1.95 -5.30 -8.25
CA PHE A 55 -2.49 -6.37 -7.44
C PHE A 55 -1.62 -7.65 -7.49
N MET A 56 -1.14 -8.00 -8.68
CA MET A 56 -0.33 -9.19 -8.87
C MET A 56 1.06 -9.09 -8.23
N ASP A 57 1.55 -7.87 -8.02
CA ASP A 57 2.90 -7.63 -7.51
C ASP A 57 2.96 -7.30 -6.02
N VAL A 58 1.82 -7.19 -5.36
CA VAL A 58 1.76 -6.95 -3.91
C VAL A 58 2.58 -8.02 -3.20
N GLN A 59 3.40 -7.60 -2.25
CA GLN A 59 4.34 -8.48 -1.57
C GLN A 59 3.97 -8.74 -0.12
N GLU A 60 4.07 -10.01 0.29
CA GLU A 60 3.91 -10.37 1.68
C GLU A 60 5.22 -10.08 2.43
N MET A 61 5.10 -9.61 3.65
CA MET A 61 6.26 -9.43 4.51
C MET A 61 5.89 -9.70 5.96
N THR A 62 6.92 -9.89 6.78
CA THR A 62 6.74 -10.09 8.22
C THR A 62 7.60 -9.08 8.96
N TRP A 63 7.00 -8.39 9.93
CA TRP A 63 7.70 -7.48 10.81
C TRP A 63 7.36 -7.85 12.25
N LYS A 64 8.36 -8.25 13.02
CA LYS A 64 8.20 -8.64 14.41
C LYS A 64 6.99 -9.58 14.62
N ARG A 65 6.94 -10.66 13.82
CA ARG A 65 5.90 -11.69 13.83
C ARG A 65 4.54 -11.24 13.31
N LYS A 66 4.43 -10.01 12.78
CA LYS A 66 3.20 -9.54 12.14
C LYS A 66 3.27 -9.80 10.65
N LYS A 67 2.23 -10.43 10.12
CA LYS A 67 2.12 -10.65 8.67
C LYS A 67 1.45 -9.45 8.04
N LEU A 68 2.12 -8.84 7.08
CA LEU A 68 1.70 -7.59 6.47
C LEU A 68 1.84 -7.69 4.95
N LEU A 69 1.15 -6.80 4.23
CA LEU A 69 1.33 -6.70 2.78
C LEU A 69 1.97 -5.35 2.45
N SER A 70 3.02 -5.39 1.65
CA SER A 70 3.65 -4.18 1.14
C SER A 70 2.91 -3.73 -0.12
N LEU A 71 2.40 -2.51 -0.11
CA LEU A 71 1.58 -1.97 -1.19
C LEU A 71 2.31 -0.93 -2.05
N MET A 72 3.46 -0.44 -1.63
CA MET A 72 4.12 0.67 -2.29
C MET A 72 5.49 0.27 -2.82
N VAL A 73 5.72 0.56 -4.11
CA VAL A 73 7.00 0.33 -4.76
C VAL A 73 8.02 1.36 -4.30
N GLN A 74 7.64 2.65 -4.37
CA GLN A 74 8.54 3.75 -4.07
C GLN A 74 7.73 4.99 -3.73
N MET A 75 8.29 5.83 -2.87
CA MET A 75 7.71 7.09 -2.46
C MET A 75 8.74 8.20 -2.67
N ASP A 76 8.67 8.88 -3.82
CA ASP A 76 9.61 9.93 -4.22
C ASP A 76 11.06 9.46 -3.99
N ASN A 77 11.88 10.28 -3.33
CA ASN A 77 13.27 9.93 -3.01
C ASN A 77 13.42 9.24 -1.65
N TYR A 78 12.32 8.82 -1.05
CA TYR A 78 12.31 8.23 0.29
C TYR A 78 12.20 6.72 0.21
N SER A 79 13.33 6.02 0.18
CA SER A 79 13.34 4.56 0.09
C SER A 79 13.31 3.87 1.45
N ASP A 80 13.28 4.64 2.55
CA ASP A 80 13.32 4.10 3.90
C ASP A 80 11.94 3.86 4.52
N TYR A 81 10.87 3.99 3.73
CA TYR A 81 9.51 3.83 4.20
C TYR A 81 8.77 2.74 3.43
N LEU A 82 7.98 1.95 4.14
CA LEU A 82 7.09 0.97 3.53
C LEU A 82 5.66 1.30 3.90
N LEU A 83 4.76 1.23 2.93
CA LEU A 83 3.33 1.36 3.16
C LEU A 83 2.75 -0.04 3.25
N LEU A 84 2.16 -0.38 4.39
CA LEU A 84 1.78 -1.73 4.71
C LEU A 84 0.30 -1.85 5.05
N TRP A 85 -0.32 -2.93 4.59
CA TRP A 85 -1.66 -3.29 5.00
C TRP A 85 -1.58 -4.26 6.17
N SER A 86 -2.30 -3.96 7.25
CA SER A 86 -2.39 -4.82 8.43
C SER A 86 -3.75 -5.50 8.47
N PRO A 87 -3.80 -6.83 8.36
CA PRO A 87 -5.07 -7.55 8.42
C PRO A 87 -5.71 -7.54 9.80
N ARG A 88 -4.91 -7.33 10.84
CA ARG A 88 -5.38 -7.37 12.22
C ARG A 88 -6.41 -6.28 12.51
N ASP A 89 -6.11 -5.05 12.13
CA ASP A 89 -7.01 -3.91 12.34
C ASP A 89 -7.58 -3.35 11.05
N LYS A 90 -7.28 -3.99 9.92
CA LYS A 90 -7.79 -3.66 8.59
C LYS A 90 -7.57 -2.21 8.21
N LYS A 91 -6.32 -1.76 8.37
CA LYS A 91 -5.94 -0.42 7.95
C LYS A 91 -4.48 -0.39 7.51
N LEU A 92 -4.09 0.76 6.99
CA LEU A 92 -2.72 1.00 6.55
C LEU A 92 -1.86 1.41 7.73
N TRP A 93 -0.64 0.91 7.70
CA TRP A 93 0.43 1.27 8.61
C TRP A 93 1.64 1.62 7.77
N TYR A 94 2.63 2.23 8.38
CA TYR A 94 3.91 2.41 7.70
C TYR A 94 5.05 1.98 8.59
N LEU A 95 6.13 1.57 7.94
CA LEU A 95 7.36 1.19 8.61
C LEU A 95 8.45 2.18 8.20
N ASP A 96 9.06 2.84 9.17
CA ASP A 96 10.26 3.63 8.98
C ASP A 96 11.42 2.67 9.22
N ILE A 97 12.03 2.20 8.14
CA ILE A 97 13.07 1.17 8.20
C ILE A 97 14.30 1.66 8.95
N GLU A 98 14.70 2.89 8.68
CA GLU A 98 15.91 3.47 9.29
C GLU A 98 15.82 3.52 10.80
N HIS A 99 14.66 3.92 11.32
CA HIS A 99 14.45 4.03 12.76
C HIS A 99 13.78 2.82 13.39
N GLU A 100 13.43 1.82 12.58
CA GLU A 100 12.73 0.60 13.01
C GLU A 100 11.43 0.92 13.77
N GLU A 101 10.68 1.90 13.27
CA GLU A 101 9.43 2.33 13.86
C GLU A 101 8.25 1.95 12.99
N PHE A 102 7.20 1.43 13.62
CA PHE A 102 6.00 0.97 12.95
C PHE A 102 4.80 1.74 13.51
N HIS A 103 4.10 2.50 12.67
CA HIS A 103 3.03 3.41 13.09
C HIS A 103 1.77 3.23 12.27
N PRO A 104 0.59 3.39 12.90
CA PRO A 104 -0.66 3.40 12.14
C PRO A 104 -0.75 4.65 11.27
N LEU A 105 -1.40 4.51 10.12
CA LEU A 105 -1.53 5.61 9.19
C LEU A 105 -3.00 5.99 8.97
N ALA A 106 -3.78 5.12 8.36
CA ALA A 106 -5.16 5.44 8.01
C ALA A 106 -5.90 4.23 7.47
N LYS A 107 -7.22 4.32 7.41
CA LYS A 107 -8.02 3.37 6.65
C LYS A 107 -7.80 3.63 5.16
N TRP A 108 -8.00 2.60 4.34
CA TRP A 108 -7.80 2.75 2.90
C TRP A 108 -8.61 3.89 2.29
N ASP A 109 -9.89 4.00 2.65
CA ASP A 109 -10.75 5.04 2.08
C ASP A 109 -10.24 6.45 2.39
N ASP A 110 -9.75 6.66 3.60
CA ASP A 110 -9.20 7.96 3.99
C ASP A 110 -7.89 8.24 3.26
N PHE A 111 -7.03 7.23 3.19
CA PHE A 111 -5.74 7.38 2.51
C PHE A 111 -5.91 7.74 1.03
N ILE A 112 -6.75 6.99 0.32
CA ILE A 112 -6.88 7.19 -1.13
C ILE A 112 -7.61 8.50 -1.49
N ALA A 113 -8.34 9.07 -0.53
CA ALA A 113 -8.98 10.37 -0.74
C ALA A 113 -7.95 11.50 -0.79
N ASP A 114 -6.81 11.35 -0.11
CA ASP A 114 -5.75 12.37 -0.09
C ASP A 114 -4.39 11.73 0.22
N PRO A 115 -3.87 10.89 -0.68
CA PRO A 115 -2.65 10.14 -0.38
C PRO A 115 -1.43 11.02 -0.16
N GLY A 116 -1.33 12.14 -0.88
CA GLY A 116 -0.20 13.05 -0.72
C GLY A 116 -0.10 13.62 0.69
N ARG A 117 -1.23 13.95 1.28
CA ARG A 117 -1.25 14.45 2.65
C ARG A 117 -0.72 13.42 3.64
N TYR A 118 -1.18 12.18 3.51
CA TYR A 118 -0.75 11.13 4.43
C TYR A 118 0.73 10.79 4.27
N LEU A 119 1.21 10.69 3.05
CA LEU A 119 2.62 10.37 2.82
C LEU A 119 3.54 11.51 3.29
N ASN A 120 3.13 12.77 3.10
CA ASN A 120 3.89 13.90 3.63
C ASN A 120 3.82 13.96 5.16
N GLY A 121 2.68 13.60 5.74
CA GLY A 121 2.55 13.51 7.18
C GLY A 121 3.50 12.48 7.80
N MET A 122 3.76 11.39 7.10
CA MET A 122 4.75 10.41 7.54
C MET A 122 6.13 11.04 7.68
N ILE A 123 6.55 11.82 6.68
CA ILE A 123 7.85 12.49 6.68
C ILE A 123 7.94 13.49 7.83
N GLU A 124 6.85 14.19 8.12
CA GLU A 124 6.81 15.21 9.18
C GLU A 124 6.63 14.62 10.58
N GLY A 125 6.50 13.30 10.71
CA GLY A 125 6.29 12.66 12.00
C GLY A 125 4.91 12.89 12.59
N GLU A 126 3.92 13.26 11.78
CA GLU A 126 2.55 13.56 12.20
C GLU A 126 1.86 12.41 12.91
N PHE A 127 2.19 11.17 12.53
CA PHE A 127 1.53 9.96 13.04
C PHE A 127 2.32 9.25 14.14
N GLU A 128 3.43 9.81 14.53
CA GLU A 128 4.23 9.28 15.63
C GLU A 128 3.65 9.76 16.96
N GLU A 129 3.62 8.88 17.95
CA GLU A 129 3.14 9.23 19.28
C GLU A 129 4.28 9.55 20.24
#